data_4519f97e359b48e3553f5b04083f74bf
#
_entry.id   4519f97e359b48e3553f5b04083f74bf
#
_cell.length_a   1.000
_cell.length_b   1.000
_cell.length_c   1.000
_cell.angle_alpha   90.00
_cell.angle_beta   90.00
_cell.angle_gamma   90.00
#
_symmetry.space_group_name_H-M   'P 1'
#
loop_
_entity.id
_entity.type
_entity.pdbx_description
1 polymer ?
#
loop_
_entity_poly.entity_id
_entity_poly.type
_entity_poly.pdbx_seq_one_letter_code
_entity_poly.pdbx_strand_id
1 'polypeptide(L)'
;MKEISVQEVQQSLKNGEKLNLLDVREVAEVQEDHIPGIINIPLGLLEFRLQELNKNTPYIIICRSGGRSGQATEFLAHHGYDATNMVGGMLAFKGKVE
;
A
#
# COMPACT_ATOMS: atom_id res chain seq x y z
N MET A 1 -0.68 -11.26 10.35
CA MET A 1 -0.75 -10.18 9.35
C MET A 1 -0.85 -10.78 7.97
N LYS A 2 -1.77 -10.30 7.16
CA LYS A 2 -1.88 -10.74 5.77
C LYS A 2 -0.78 -10.10 4.94
N GLU A 3 -0.20 -10.89 4.03
CA GLU A 3 0.91 -10.45 3.19
C GLU A 3 0.69 -10.89 1.75
N ILE A 4 1.22 -10.11 0.82
CA ILE A 4 1.23 -10.41 -0.60
C ILE A 4 2.61 -10.08 -1.15
N SER A 5 3.10 -10.85 -2.10
CA SER A 5 4.41 -10.59 -2.70
C SER A 5 4.34 -9.47 -3.73
N VAL A 6 5.48 -8.81 -3.95
CA VAL A 6 5.61 -7.82 -5.04
C VAL A 6 5.27 -8.47 -6.38
N GLN A 7 5.69 -9.70 -6.60
CA GLN A 7 5.45 -10.43 -7.85
C GLN A 7 3.95 -10.64 -8.10
N GLU A 8 3.20 -10.98 -7.05
CA GLU A 8 1.75 -11.14 -7.17
C GLU A 8 1.07 -9.81 -7.49
N VAL A 9 1.49 -8.72 -6.85
CA VAL A 9 0.95 -7.39 -7.15
C VAL A 9 1.25 -7.01 -8.60
N GLN A 10 2.49 -7.20 -9.05
CA GLN A 10 2.90 -6.91 -10.43
C GLN A 10 2.07 -7.70 -11.43
N GLN A 11 1.85 -8.98 -11.15
CA GLN A 11 1.08 -9.83 -12.06
C GLN A 11 -0.38 -9.39 -12.14
N SER A 12 -0.99 -9.09 -11.00
CA SER A 12 -2.37 -8.60 -10.96
C SER A 12 -2.52 -7.29 -11.75
N LEU A 13 -1.60 -6.36 -11.57
CA LEU A 13 -1.62 -5.09 -12.31
C LEU A 13 -1.43 -5.31 -13.81
N LYS A 14 -0.52 -6.20 -14.18
CA LYS A 14 -0.27 -6.55 -15.59
C LYS A 14 -1.51 -7.17 -16.22
N ASN A 15 -2.28 -7.93 -15.46
CA ASN A 15 -3.53 -8.55 -15.93
C ASN A 15 -4.70 -7.58 -15.99
N GLY A 16 -4.48 -6.30 -15.64
CA GLY A 16 -5.53 -5.28 -15.69
C GLY A 16 -6.45 -5.28 -14.49
N GLU A 17 -6.11 -5.99 -13.42
CA GLU A 17 -6.92 -5.99 -12.21
C GLU A 17 -6.83 -4.65 -11.50
N LYS A 18 -7.96 -4.20 -10.96
CA LYS A 18 -8.01 -2.96 -10.18
C LYS A 18 -7.71 -3.29 -8.71
N LEU A 19 -6.55 -2.85 -8.26
CA LEU A 19 -6.14 -3.00 -6.88
C LEU A 19 -6.25 -1.66 -6.16
N ASN A 20 -6.62 -1.71 -4.88
CA ASN A 20 -6.68 -0.52 -4.05
C ASN A 20 -5.35 -0.45 -3.29
N LEU A 21 -4.44 0.36 -3.80
CA LEU A 21 -3.08 0.47 -3.27
C LEU A 21 -2.97 1.70 -2.38
N LEU A 22 -2.57 1.50 -1.14
CA LEU A 22 -2.35 2.57 -0.18
C LEU A 22 -0.85 2.68 0.11
N ASP A 23 -0.25 3.76 -0.34
CA ASP A 23 1.17 4.03 -0.15
C ASP A 23 1.34 4.88 1.10
N VAL A 24 2.03 4.34 2.10
CA VAL A 24 2.22 5.02 3.39
C VAL A 24 3.61 5.67 3.51
N ARG A 25 4.30 5.85 2.38
CA ARG A 25 5.55 6.60 2.33
C ARG A 25 5.28 8.10 2.47
N GLU A 26 6.33 8.86 2.69
CA GLU A 26 6.22 10.32 2.73
C GLU A 26 5.95 10.88 1.33
N VAL A 27 5.32 12.06 1.29
CA VAL A 27 4.95 12.71 0.03
C VAL A 27 6.13 12.85 -0.91
N ALA A 28 7.31 13.21 -0.40
CA ALA A 28 8.52 13.38 -1.22
C ALA A 28 8.94 12.07 -1.90
N GLU A 29 8.81 10.94 -1.20
CA GLU A 29 9.12 9.64 -1.77
C GLU A 29 8.15 9.29 -2.91
N VAL A 30 6.86 9.54 -2.71
CA VAL A 30 5.83 9.27 -3.71
C VAL A 30 6.03 10.16 -4.94
N GLN A 31 6.48 11.40 -4.75
CA GLN A 31 6.74 12.31 -5.86
C GLN A 31 7.90 11.85 -6.75
N GLU A 32 8.86 11.11 -6.20
CA GLU A 32 9.97 10.57 -6.99
C GLU A 32 9.50 9.45 -7.91
N ASP A 33 8.78 8.49 -7.37
CA ASP A 33 8.13 7.45 -8.16
C ASP A 33 7.02 6.80 -7.34
N HIS A 34 5.99 6.32 -8.01
CA HIS A 34 4.89 5.60 -7.36
C HIS A 34 4.17 4.73 -8.38
N ILE A 35 3.43 3.74 -7.90
CA ILE A 35 2.58 2.92 -8.76
C ILE A 35 1.37 3.77 -9.18
N PRO A 36 1.00 3.81 -10.49
CA PRO A 36 -0.15 4.61 -10.91
C PRO A 36 -1.43 4.26 -10.16
N GLY A 37 -2.19 5.28 -9.80
CA GLY A 37 -3.49 5.11 -9.16
C GLY A 37 -3.46 4.90 -7.65
N ILE A 38 -2.30 5.03 -7.00
CA ILE A 38 -2.21 4.83 -5.55
C ILE A 38 -2.91 5.97 -4.79
N ILE A 39 -3.32 5.65 -3.57
CA ILE A 39 -3.70 6.63 -2.56
C ILE A 39 -2.46 6.81 -1.69
N ASN A 40 -2.05 8.05 -1.44
CA ASN A 40 -0.92 8.30 -0.55
C ASN A 40 -1.41 8.91 0.77
N ILE A 41 -1.22 8.19 1.85
CA ILE A 41 -1.42 8.69 3.21
C ILE A 41 -0.18 8.28 4.00
N PRO A 42 0.72 9.23 4.31
CA PRO A 42 1.92 8.92 5.09
C PRO A 42 1.57 8.24 6.41
N LEU A 43 2.39 7.28 6.82
CA LEU A 43 2.15 6.50 8.04
C LEU A 43 1.83 7.38 9.25
N GLY A 44 2.56 8.47 9.43
CA GLY A 44 2.37 9.39 10.55
C GLY A 44 1.03 10.12 10.56
N LEU A 45 0.32 10.15 9.43
CA LEU A 45 -0.99 10.80 9.30
C LEU A 45 -2.15 9.81 9.24
N LEU A 46 -1.84 8.52 9.18
CA LEU A 46 -2.85 7.50 8.91
C LEU A 46 -3.99 7.51 9.93
N GLU A 47 -3.69 7.60 11.23
CA GLU A 47 -4.72 7.59 12.27
C GLU A 47 -5.66 8.80 12.18
N PHE A 48 -5.20 9.90 11.61
CA PHE A 48 -6.00 11.13 11.47
C PHE A 48 -6.79 11.17 10.17
N ARG A 49 -6.55 10.23 9.26
CA ARG A 49 -7.14 10.23 7.92
C ARG A 49 -7.89 8.93 7.60
N LEU A 50 -8.26 8.15 8.62
CA LEU A 50 -8.99 6.89 8.43
C LEU A 50 -10.32 7.09 7.70
N GLN A 51 -10.95 8.26 7.85
CA GLN A 51 -12.21 8.56 7.18
C GLN A 51 -12.10 8.56 5.65
N GLU A 52 -10.88 8.61 5.12
CA GLU A 52 -10.65 8.54 3.67
C GLU A 52 -10.66 7.10 3.15
N LEU A 53 -10.69 6.12 4.06
CA LEU A 53 -10.66 4.70 3.73
C LEU A 53 -12.00 4.05 4.04
N ASN A 54 -12.28 2.95 3.34
CA ASN A 54 -13.53 2.20 3.47
C ASN A 54 -13.24 0.81 4.04
N LYS A 55 -13.95 0.45 5.12
CA LYS A 55 -13.77 -0.85 5.77
C LYS A 55 -14.20 -2.03 4.89
N ASN A 56 -15.00 -1.78 3.87
CA ASN A 56 -15.46 -2.82 2.94
C ASN A 56 -14.56 -2.97 1.72
N THR A 57 -13.51 -2.18 1.62
CA THR A 57 -12.58 -2.22 0.51
C THR A 57 -11.28 -2.88 0.94
N PRO A 58 -10.79 -3.91 0.21
CA PRO A 58 -9.48 -4.50 0.51
C PRO A 58 -8.37 -3.58 0.02
N TYR A 59 -7.42 -3.27 0.89
CA TYR A 59 -6.26 -2.43 0.57
C TYR A 59 -4.98 -3.23 0.62
N ILE A 60 -4.09 -2.97 -0.34
CA ILE A 60 -2.70 -3.45 -0.32
C ILE A 60 -1.85 -2.28 0.11
N ILE A 61 -1.05 -2.46 1.15
CA ILE A 61 -0.30 -1.40 1.78
C ILE A 61 1.15 -1.43 1.31
N ILE A 62 1.65 -0.27 0.87
CA ILE A 62 2.94 -0.14 0.22
C ILE A 62 3.82 0.84 0.98
N CYS A 63 5.10 0.48 1.13
CA CYS A 63 6.13 1.43 1.54
C CYS A 63 7.41 1.13 0.76
N ARG A 64 8.55 1.64 1.23
CA ARG A 64 9.81 1.44 0.53
C ARG A 64 10.31 -0.01 0.63
N SER A 65 10.31 -0.59 1.83
CA SER A 65 10.91 -1.92 2.08
C SER A 65 9.98 -2.92 2.75
N GLY A 66 8.79 -2.52 3.20
CA GLY A 66 7.84 -3.40 3.87
C GLY A 66 7.67 -3.15 5.37
N GLY A 67 8.54 -2.36 5.99
CA GLY A 67 8.47 -2.10 7.44
C GLY A 67 7.34 -1.15 7.84
N ARG A 68 7.29 0.03 7.25
CA ARG A 68 6.21 0.99 7.52
C ARG A 68 4.86 0.44 7.09
N SER A 69 4.80 -0.23 5.94
CA SER A 69 3.56 -0.84 5.47
C SER A 69 3.11 -1.98 6.37
N GLY A 70 4.06 -2.72 6.98
CA GLY A 70 3.72 -3.73 7.98
C GLY A 70 3.05 -3.12 9.20
N GLN A 71 3.60 -2.02 9.73
CA GLN A 71 2.98 -1.28 10.84
C GLN A 71 1.59 -0.78 10.47
N ALA A 72 1.45 -0.18 9.28
CA ALA A 72 0.16 0.32 8.80
C ALA A 72 -0.86 -0.81 8.65
N THR A 73 -0.44 -1.95 8.11
CA THR A 73 -1.30 -3.11 7.93
C THR A 73 -1.86 -3.59 9.27
N GLU A 74 -1.01 -3.72 10.29
CA GLU A 74 -1.46 -4.15 11.61
C GLU A 74 -2.40 -3.12 12.25
N PHE A 75 -2.06 -1.84 12.13
CA PHE A 75 -2.91 -0.76 12.64
C PHE A 75 -4.30 -0.79 12.00
N LEU A 76 -4.34 -0.89 10.67
CA LEU A 76 -5.60 -0.92 9.92
C LEU A 76 -6.43 -2.16 10.27
N ALA A 77 -5.79 -3.34 10.32
CA ALA A 77 -6.48 -4.57 10.68
C ALA A 77 -7.08 -4.48 12.08
N HIS A 78 -6.34 -3.91 13.02
CA HIS A 78 -6.81 -3.72 14.39
C HIS A 78 -8.05 -2.80 14.45
N HIS A 79 -8.15 -1.86 13.51
CA HIS A 79 -9.28 -0.93 13.42
C HIS A 79 -10.39 -1.42 12.50
N GLY A 80 -10.36 -2.69 12.08
CA GLY A 80 -11.44 -3.30 11.30
C GLY A 80 -11.35 -3.13 9.79
N TYR A 81 -10.22 -2.68 9.28
CA TYR A 81 -9.99 -2.56 7.84
C TYR A 81 -9.38 -3.84 7.28
N ASP A 82 -9.65 -4.10 6.00
CA ASP A 82 -9.07 -5.22 5.27
C ASP A 82 -7.76 -4.74 4.62
N ALA A 83 -6.64 -5.08 5.23
CA ALA A 83 -5.33 -4.62 4.80
C ALA A 83 -4.35 -5.79 4.65
N THR A 84 -3.52 -5.71 3.61
CA THR A 84 -2.51 -6.72 3.28
C THR A 84 -1.20 -6.01 2.99
N ASN A 85 -0.11 -6.44 3.61
CA ASN A 85 1.20 -5.82 3.42
C ASN A 85 1.87 -6.35 2.14
N MET A 86 2.32 -5.43 1.26
CA MET A 86 3.15 -5.82 0.11
C MET A 86 4.59 -6.01 0.58
N VAL A 87 5.00 -7.26 0.71
CA VAL A 87 6.34 -7.62 1.19
C VAL A 87 7.40 -7.21 0.16
N GLY A 88 8.46 -6.58 0.63
CA GLY A 88 9.55 -6.12 -0.22
C GLY A 88 9.43 -4.68 -0.67
N GLY A 89 8.23 -4.13 -0.70
CA GLY A 89 7.98 -2.72 -0.98
C GLY A 89 8.44 -2.26 -2.36
N MET A 90 8.55 -0.95 -2.50
CA MET A 90 8.95 -0.34 -3.78
C MET A 90 10.38 -0.71 -4.19
N LEU A 91 11.26 -1.06 -3.25
CA LEU A 91 12.61 -1.50 -3.58
C LEU A 91 12.60 -2.76 -4.45
N ALA A 92 11.67 -3.66 -4.22
CA ALA A 92 11.56 -4.91 -4.97
C ALA A 92 10.59 -4.81 -6.15
N PHE A 93 9.80 -3.75 -6.24
CA PHE A 93 8.80 -3.60 -7.29
C PHE A 93 9.44 -3.31 -8.65
N LYS A 94 9.11 -4.10 -9.66
CA LYS A 94 9.64 -3.98 -11.03
C LYS A 94 8.57 -3.61 -12.05
N GLY A 95 7.36 -3.30 -11.60
CA GLY A 95 6.28 -2.92 -12.49
C GLY A 95 6.35 -1.45 -12.91
N LYS A 96 5.27 -0.99 -13.54
CA LYS A 96 5.16 0.40 -14.02
C LYS A 96 5.07 1.38 -12.86
N VAL A 97 5.84 2.45 -12.95
CA VAL A 97 5.79 3.59 -12.01
C VAL A 97 5.65 4.90 -12.78
N GLU A 98 5.18 5.91 -12.07
CA GLU A 98 5.12 7.30 -12.57
C GLU A 98 5.94 8.22 -11.70
#